data_b3c0328cdf93ba33cbf147bc469ca3f1
#
_entry.id   b3c0328cdf93ba33cbf147bc469ca3f1
#
_cell.length_a   1.000
_cell.length_b   1.000
_cell.length_c   1.000
_cell.angle_alpha   90.00
_cell.angle_beta   90.00
_cell.angle_gamma   90.00
#
_symmetry.space_group_name_H-M   'P 1'
#
loop_
_entity.id
_entity.type
_entity.pdbx_description
1 polymer ?
#
loop_
_entity_poly.entity_id
_entity_poly.type
_entity_poly.pdbx_seq_one_letter_code
_entity_poly.pdbx_strand_id
1 'polypeptide(L)'
;MDRVNAVRKHPLYREYYDRLEKLEEGRIFCRHQMPHLLDVARIAYIRNLEEGLGFPRDVIYTAAVLHDIGKSFQYEKKIPHEIAGTEIAEKILSGLPGEFSFTETEKRQILTAIKGHRRLREDAEPLERLLYESDKASRMCFACPAEKQCDWSKEKKNLEIKV
;
A
#
# COMPACT_ATOMS: atom_id res chain seq x y z
N MET A 1 -12.18 -2.62 12.52
CA MET A 1 -11.21 -3.33 11.65
C MET A 1 -11.84 -4.44 10.80
N ASP A 2 -13.15 -4.67 10.94
CA ASP A 2 -13.84 -5.77 10.25
C ASP A 2 -13.84 -5.60 8.73
N ARG A 3 -14.02 -4.37 8.23
CA ARG A 3 -13.89 -4.04 6.80
C ARG A 3 -12.51 -4.43 6.23
N VAL A 4 -11.43 -4.13 6.95
CA VAL A 4 -10.05 -4.52 6.52
C VAL A 4 -9.87 -6.03 6.51
N ASN A 5 -10.42 -6.72 7.50
CA ASN A 5 -10.39 -8.17 7.56
C ASN A 5 -11.22 -8.81 6.43
N ALA A 6 -12.36 -8.21 6.06
CA ALA A 6 -13.15 -8.64 4.92
C ALA A 6 -12.36 -8.50 3.61
N VAL A 7 -11.69 -7.36 3.39
CA VAL A 7 -10.76 -7.15 2.25
C VAL A 7 -9.71 -8.26 2.20
N ARG A 8 -9.00 -8.50 3.30
CA ARG A 8 -7.93 -9.51 3.36
C ARG A 8 -8.44 -10.95 3.14
N LYS A 9 -9.70 -11.23 3.51
CA LYS A 9 -10.33 -12.55 3.30
C LYS A 9 -10.91 -12.71 1.90
N HIS A 10 -11.03 -11.64 1.12
CA HIS A 10 -11.59 -11.68 -0.23
C HIS A 10 -10.77 -12.63 -1.13
N PRO A 11 -11.40 -13.49 -1.96
CA PRO A 11 -10.69 -14.45 -2.79
C PRO A 11 -9.62 -13.83 -3.70
N LEU A 12 -9.93 -12.72 -4.36
CA LEU A 12 -8.96 -12.00 -5.23
C LEU A 12 -7.77 -11.46 -4.42
N TYR A 13 -7.99 -10.97 -3.18
CA TYR A 13 -6.88 -10.53 -2.34
C TYR A 13 -5.91 -11.68 -2.07
N ARG A 14 -6.44 -12.83 -1.63
CA ARG A 14 -5.63 -14.02 -1.34
C ARG A 14 -4.86 -14.49 -2.56
N GLU A 15 -5.54 -14.62 -3.71
CA GLU A 15 -4.93 -15.04 -4.96
C GLU A 15 -3.71 -14.20 -5.33
N TYR A 16 -3.85 -12.88 -5.36
CA TYR A 16 -2.75 -11.99 -5.77
C TYR A 16 -1.69 -11.82 -4.70
N TYR A 17 -2.07 -11.85 -3.43
CA TYR A 17 -1.14 -11.79 -2.31
C TYR A 17 -0.26 -13.05 -2.24
N ASP A 18 -0.84 -14.26 -2.32
CA ASP A 18 -0.11 -15.53 -2.30
C ASP A 18 0.83 -15.64 -3.53
N ARG A 19 0.38 -15.13 -4.68
CA ARG A 19 1.21 -15.05 -5.89
C ARG A 19 2.41 -14.12 -5.70
N LEU A 20 2.20 -12.98 -5.07
CA LEU A 20 3.26 -12.03 -4.75
C LEU A 20 4.29 -12.63 -3.77
N GLU A 21 3.83 -13.31 -2.72
CA GLU A 21 4.73 -13.96 -1.75
C GLU A 21 5.67 -14.96 -2.46
N LYS A 22 5.12 -15.80 -3.34
CA LYS A 22 5.92 -16.75 -4.13
C LYS A 22 6.95 -16.07 -5.03
N LEU A 23 6.58 -14.99 -5.69
CA LEU A 23 7.48 -14.24 -6.58
C LEU A 23 8.62 -13.53 -5.82
N GLU A 24 8.45 -13.31 -4.53
CA GLU A 24 9.43 -12.64 -3.68
C GLU A 24 10.23 -13.58 -2.75
N GLU A 25 10.06 -14.90 -2.83
CA GLU A 25 10.76 -15.86 -1.94
C GLU A 25 12.29 -15.67 -1.92
N GLY A 26 12.90 -15.51 -3.09
CA GLY A 26 14.35 -15.30 -3.24
C GLY A 26 14.80 -13.83 -3.25
N ARG A 27 13.89 -12.88 -3.00
CA ARG A 27 14.20 -11.47 -3.14
C ARG A 27 15.07 -10.95 -1.99
N ILE A 28 16.22 -10.36 -2.33
CA ILE A 28 17.16 -9.74 -1.36
C ILE A 28 16.78 -8.28 -1.00
N PHE A 29 15.98 -7.62 -1.84
CA PHE A 29 15.49 -6.25 -1.60
C PHE A 29 14.20 -6.26 -0.78
N CYS A 30 13.65 -5.07 -0.52
CA CYS A 30 12.39 -4.89 0.19
C CYS A 30 11.28 -5.77 -0.38
N ARG A 31 10.64 -6.55 0.49
CA ARG A 31 9.49 -7.37 0.14
C ARG A 31 8.20 -6.58 0.39
N HIS A 32 7.16 -6.89 -0.40
CA HIS A 32 5.87 -6.21 -0.34
C HIS A 32 4.83 -7.09 0.38
N GLN A 33 5.26 -7.72 1.47
CA GLN A 33 4.49 -8.66 2.27
C GLN A 33 3.83 -8.00 3.48
N MET A 34 3.04 -8.75 4.24
CA MET A 34 2.23 -8.24 5.34
C MET A 34 2.97 -7.36 6.35
N PRO A 35 4.21 -7.65 6.78
CA PRO A 35 4.94 -6.75 7.67
C PRO A 35 5.05 -5.34 7.11
N HIS A 36 5.47 -5.20 5.83
CA HIS A 36 5.53 -3.91 5.16
C HIS A 36 4.16 -3.23 5.05
N LEU A 37 3.12 -3.96 4.60
CA LEU A 37 1.78 -3.39 4.44
C LEU A 37 1.22 -2.86 5.77
N LEU A 38 1.50 -3.58 6.88
CA LEU A 38 1.08 -3.14 8.21
C LEU A 38 1.93 -1.99 8.76
N ASP A 39 3.22 -1.92 8.42
CA ASP A 39 4.06 -0.79 8.80
C ASP A 39 3.61 0.49 8.09
N VAL A 40 3.31 0.43 6.78
CA VAL A 40 2.69 1.52 6.05
C VAL A 40 1.39 1.98 6.72
N ALA A 41 0.50 1.02 7.06
CA ALA A 41 -0.78 1.32 7.69
C ALA A 41 -0.62 2.00 9.06
N ARG A 42 0.32 1.52 9.90
CA ARG A 42 0.59 2.06 11.23
C ARG A 42 1.18 3.46 11.17
N ILE A 43 2.19 3.67 10.33
CA ILE A 43 2.81 4.97 10.11
C ILE A 43 1.77 5.97 9.59
N ALA A 44 1.00 5.59 8.56
CA ALA A 44 -0.05 6.43 8.03
C ALA A 44 -1.11 6.78 9.09
N TYR A 45 -1.48 5.84 9.95
CA TYR A 45 -2.46 6.12 11.00
C TYR A 45 -1.90 7.01 12.12
N ILE A 46 -0.65 6.83 12.51
CA ILE A 46 0.02 7.73 13.48
C ILE A 46 0.03 9.16 12.93
N ARG A 47 0.51 9.34 11.69
CA ARG A 47 0.53 10.66 11.04
C ARG A 47 -0.86 11.27 10.87
N ASN A 48 -1.85 10.47 10.51
CA ASN A 48 -3.24 10.93 10.44
C ASN A 48 -3.72 11.51 11.78
N LEU A 49 -3.32 10.92 12.90
CA LEU A 49 -3.67 11.43 14.24
C LEU A 49 -2.88 12.68 14.59
N GLU A 50 -1.56 12.71 14.34
CA GLU A 50 -0.69 13.83 14.65
C GLU A 50 -0.99 15.07 13.81
N GLU A 51 -1.30 14.89 12.52
CA GLU A 51 -1.62 15.97 11.58
C GLU A 51 -3.11 16.33 11.57
N GLY A 52 -3.95 15.60 12.31
CA GLY A 52 -5.40 15.87 12.40
C GLY A 52 -6.16 15.70 11.08
N LEU A 53 -5.74 14.76 10.21
CA LEU A 53 -6.32 14.59 8.88
C LEU A 53 -7.74 14.01 8.89
N GLY A 54 -8.14 13.32 9.96
CA GLY A 54 -9.50 12.86 10.18
C GLY A 54 -9.94 11.63 9.36
N PHE A 55 -9.04 10.93 8.70
CA PHE A 55 -9.39 9.71 7.97
C PHE A 55 -9.78 8.57 8.93
N PRO A 56 -10.85 7.80 8.64
CA PRO A 56 -11.16 6.59 9.38
C PRO A 56 -10.01 5.58 9.32
N ARG A 57 -9.74 4.94 10.46
CA ARG A 57 -8.64 3.96 10.56
C ARG A 57 -8.71 2.85 9.51
N ASP A 58 -9.88 2.31 9.27
CA ASP A 58 -10.08 1.22 8.31
C ASP A 58 -9.93 1.66 6.84
N VAL A 59 -10.18 2.91 6.51
CA VAL A 59 -9.88 3.50 5.19
C VAL A 59 -8.36 3.50 4.96
N ILE A 60 -7.58 4.01 5.93
CA ILE A 60 -6.12 4.05 5.87
C ILE A 60 -5.54 2.64 5.75
N TYR A 61 -5.97 1.71 6.63
CA TYR A 61 -5.49 0.34 6.62
C TYR A 61 -5.86 -0.40 5.33
N THR A 62 -7.05 -0.14 4.77
CA THR A 62 -7.46 -0.74 3.50
C THR A 62 -6.59 -0.25 2.34
N ALA A 63 -6.35 1.07 2.26
CA ALA A 63 -5.45 1.64 1.27
C ALA A 63 -4.04 1.02 1.37
N ALA A 64 -3.50 0.92 2.59
CA ALA A 64 -2.18 0.36 2.84
C ALA A 64 -2.09 -1.14 2.51
N VAL A 65 -3.11 -1.94 2.87
CA VAL A 65 -3.12 -3.38 2.58
C VAL A 65 -3.26 -3.69 1.09
N LEU A 66 -3.86 -2.78 0.32
CA LEU A 66 -4.11 -2.96 -1.12
C LEU A 66 -3.07 -2.28 -2.02
N HIS A 67 -2.23 -1.36 -1.53
CA HIS A 67 -1.43 -0.51 -2.41
C HIS A 67 -0.46 -1.28 -3.34
N ASP A 68 0.09 -2.38 -2.87
CA ASP A 68 1.02 -3.21 -3.62
C ASP A 68 0.40 -4.50 -4.20
N ILE A 69 -0.94 -4.68 -4.13
CA ILE A 69 -1.61 -5.91 -4.58
C ILE A 69 -1.38 -6.21 -6.07
N GLY A 70 -1.08 -5.20 -6.87
CA GLY A 70 -0.76 -5.33 -8.30
C GLY A 70 0.69 -5.71 -8.60
N LYS A 71 1.54 -5.93 -7.59
CA LYS A 71 2.99 -6.10 -7.76
C LYS A 71 3.36 -7.33 -8.60
N SER A 72 2.59 -8.40 -8.51
CA SER A 72 2.77 -9.60 -9.35
C SER A 72 2.69 -9.28 -10.85
N PHE A 73 1.81 -8.38 -11.27
CA PHE A 73 1.71 -7.93 -12.66
C PHE A 73 2.95 -7.18 -13.13
N GLN A 74 3.56 -6.39 -12.26
CA GLN A 74 4.81 -5.71 -12.61
C GLN A 74 5.95 -6.70 -12.83
N TYR A 75 6.05 -7.75 -12.00
CA TYR A 75 7.09 -8.76 -12.14
C TYR A 75 6.91 -9.59 -13.41
N GLU A 76 5.70 -10.05 -13.68
CA GLU A 76 5.43 -11.02 -14.74
C GLU A 76 5.14 -10.38 -16.09
N LYS A 77 4.41 -9.24 -16.09
CA LYS A 77 3.87 -8.62 -17.31
C LYS A 77 4.40 -7.24 -17.61
N LYS A 78 5.24 -6.67 -16.72
CA LYS A 78 5.75 -5.29 -16.80
C LYS A 78 4.65 -4.22 -16.76
N ILE A 79 3.46 -4.56 -16.30
CA ILE A 79 2.37 -3.61 -16.08
C ILE A 79 2.65 -2.86 -14.77
N PRO A 80 2.60 -1.51 -14.73
CA PRO A 80 2.79 -0.76 -13.51
C PRO A 80 1.87 -1.24 -12.39
N HIS A 81 2.42 -1.58 -11.22
CA HIS A 81 1.65 -2.21 -10.16
C HIS A 81 0.56 -1.30 -9.58
N GLU A 82 0.76 0.01 -9.61
CA GLU A 82 -0.24 0.99 -9.19
C GLU A 82 -1.48 0.98 -10.08
N ILE A 83 -1.32 0.67 -11.38
CA ILE A 83 -2.44 0.54 -12.33
C ILE A 83 -3.17 -0.78 -12.11
N ALA A 84 -2.45 -1.90 -12.19
CA ALA A 84 -3.04 -3.21 -11.95
C ALA A 84 -3.64 -3.32 -10.53
N GLY A 85 -2.97 -2.74 -9.53
CA GLY A 85 -3.44 -2.71 -8.16
C GLY A 85 -4.76 -1.96 -7.98
N THR A 86 -4.93 -0.83 -8.68
CA THR A 86 -6.19 -0.06 -8.64
C THR A 86 -7.35 -0.89 -9.19
N GLU A 87 -7.17 -1.58 -10.32
CA GLU A 87 -8.22 -2.43 -10.92
C GLU A 87 -8.59 -3.62 -10.01
N ILE A 88 -7.59 -4.25 -9.39
CA ILE A 88 -7.82 -5.35 -8.44
C ILE A 88 -8.53 -4.83 -7.20
N ALA A 89 -8.08 -3.71 -6.63
CA ALA A 89 -8.67 -3.09 -5.45
C ALA A 89 -10.14 -2.70 -5.70
N GLU A 90 -10.46 -2.14 -6.86
CA GLU A 90 -11.83 -1.80 -7.23
C GLU A 90 -12.75 -3.02 -7.22
N LYS A 91 -12.30 -4.15 -7.82
CA LYS A 91 -13.07 -5.40 -7.81
C LYS A 91 -13.27 -5.94 -6.40
N ILE A 92 -12.23 -5.89 -5.55
CA ILE A 92 -12.32 -6.32 -4.15
C ILE A 92 -13.32 -5.46 -3.38
N LEU A 93 -13.18 -4.11 -3.44
CA LEU A 93 -14.03 -3.19 -2.71
C LEU A 93 -15.50 -3.26 -3.16
N SER A 94 -15.74 -3.50 -4.45
CA SER A 94 -17.09 -3.67 -5.01
C SER A 94 -17.71 -5.03 -4.69
N GLY A 95 -16.89 -6.06 -4.43
CA GLY A 95 -17.33 -7.41 -4.10
C GLY A 95 -17.55 -7.67 -2.61
N LEU A 96 -17.33 -6.67 -1.74
CA LEU A 96 -17.52 -6.86 -0.30
C LEU A 96 -19.02 -6.95 0.05
N PRO A 97 -19.40 -7.80 1.04
CA PRO A 97 -20.75 -7.79 1.60
C PRO A 97 -21.14 -6.41 2.13
N GLY A 98 -22.42 -6.05 2.03
CA GLY A 98 -22.91 -4.71 2.36
C GLY A 98 -22.50 -4.20 3.74
N GLU A 99 -22.47 -5.08 4.75
CA GLU A 99 -22.03 -4.76 6.11
C GLU A 99 -20.55 -4.35 6.23
N PHE A 100 -19.72 -4.74 5.26
CA PHE A 100 -18.29 -4.39 5.17
C PHE A 100 -17.99 -3.42 4.04
N SER A 101 -19.00 -2.89 3.36
CA SER A 101 -18.83 -2.00 2.23
C SER A 101 -18.24 -0.65 2.67
N PHE A 102 -17.56 -0.01 1.74
CA PHE A 102 -17.11 1.37 1.85
C PHE A 102 -18.06 2.27 1.08
N THR A 103 -18.24 3.51 1.54
CA THR A 103 -18.97 4.52 0.78
C THR A 103 -18.25 4.83 -0.54
N GLU A 104 -18.95 5.38 -1.52
CA GLU A 104 -18.33 5.73 -2.81
C GLU A 104 -17.20 6.76 -2.63
N THR A 105 -17.35 7.68 -1.67
CA THR A 105 -16.28 8.62 -1.33
C THR A 105 -15.03 7.90 -0.78
N GLU A 106 -15.20 6.98 0.17
CA GLU A 106 -14.10 6.19 0.72
C GLU A 106 -13.43 5.32 -0.34
N LYS A 107 -14.21 4.65 -1.20
CA LYS A 107 -13.68 3.85 -2.32
C LYS A 107 -12.84 4.72 -3.25
N ARG A 108 -13.37 5.86 -3.67
CA ARG A 108 -12.63 6.80 -4.53
C ARG A 108 -11.32 7.24 -3.88
N GLN A 109 -11.34 7.61 -2.60
CA GLN A 109 -10.14 8.01 -1.86
C GLN A 109 -9.10 6.87 -1.81
N ILE A 110 -9.52 5.66 -1.48
CA ILE A 110 -8.65 4.48 -1.43
C ILE A 110 -8.03 4.21 -2.81
N LEU A 111 -8.83 4.19 -3.87
CA LEU A 111 -8.35 3.91 -5.23
C LEU A 111 -7.41 5.01 -5.75
N THR A 112 -7.71 6.28 -5.46
CA THR A 112 -6.81 7.41 -5.78
C THR A 112 -5.47 7.27 -5.07
N ALA A 113 -5.48 6.93 -3.78
CA ALA A 113 -4.27 6.73 -3.00
C ALA A 113 -3.43 5.56 -3.54
N ILE A 114 -4.06 4.42 -3.87
CA ILE A 114 -3.38 3.27 -4.50
C ILE A 114 -2.75 3.67 -5.83
N LYS A 115 -3.47 4.39 -6.69
CA LYS A 115 -2.98 4.82 -8.00
C LYS A 115 -1.80 5.78 -7.90
N GLY A 116 -1.78 6.65 -6.90
CA GLY A 116 -0.77 7.71 -6.73
C GLY A 116 0.42 7.34 -5.85
N HIS A 117 0.39 6.23 -5.10
CA HIS A 117 1.40 5.92 -4.08
C HIS A 117 2.85 5.77 -4.59
N ARG A 118 3.04 5.61 -5.92
CA ARG A 118 4.38 5.46 -6.50
C ARG A 118 5.04 6.79 -6.85
N ARG A 119 4.26 7.79 -7.24
CA ARG A 119 4.73 9.11 -7.66
C ARG A 119 3.81 10.18 -7.12
N LEU A 120 4.30 10.96 -6.17
CA LEU A 120 3.53 12.06 -5.63
C LEU A 120 3.32 13.14 -6.68
N ARG A 121 2.07 13.49 -6.92
CA ARG A 121 1.66 14.59 -7.79
C ARG A 121 1.61 15.90 -6.98
N GLU A 122 1.73 17.04 -7.65
CA GLU A 122 1.60 18.36 -6.99
C GLU A 122 0.21 18.54 -6.37
N ASP A 123 -0.82 18.10 -7.08
CA ASP A 123 -2.23 18.14 -6.70
C ASP A 123 -2.71 16.87 -5.97
N ALA A 124 -1.79 16.09 -5.37
CA ALA A 124 -2.12 14.84 -4.70
C ALA A 124 -3.13 15.06 -3.57
N GLU A 125 -4.19 14.23 -3.56
CA GLU A 125 -5.19 14.23 -2.50
C GLU A 125 -4.56 13.85 -1.14
N PRO A 126 -5.14 14.30 0.00
CA PRO A 126 -4.52 14.07 1.32
C PRO A 126 -4.23 12.60 1.64
N LEU A 127 -5.14 11.66 1.35
CA LEU A 127 -4.90 10.23 1.57
C LEU A 127 -3.83 9.67 0.63
N GLU A 128 -3.76 10.16 -0.61
CA GLU A 128 -2.71 9.79 -1.58
C GLU A 128 -1.33 10.19 -1.08
N ARG A 129 -1.19 11.43 -0.61
CA ARG A 129 0.05 11.95 -0.01
C ARG A 129 0.44 11.14 1.23
N LEU A 130 -0.51 10.94 2.13
CA LEU A 130 -0.31 10.18 3.36
C LEU A 130 0.20 8.76 3.07
N LEU A 131 -0.41 8.05 2.12
CA LEU A 131 0.00 6.70 1.73
C LEU A 131 1.39 6.68 1.10
N TYR A 132 1.66 7.61 0.16
CA TYR A 132 2.97 7.73 -0.51
C TYR A 132 4.10 7.95 0.50
N GLU A 133 3.94 8.90 1.41
CA GLU A 133 4.98 9.25 2.38
C GLU A 133 5.18 8.12 3.41
N SER A 134 4.10 7.48 3.84
CA SER A 134 4.16 6.36 4.77
C SER A 134 4.79 5.10 4.16
N ASP A 135 4.55 4.82 2.87
CA ASP A 135 5.25 3.74 2.16
C ASP A 135 6.76 3.97 2.14
N LYS A 136 7.22 5.20 1.91
CA LYS A 136 8.65 5.52 1.95
C LYS A 136 9.22 5.43 3.37
N ALA A 137 8.51 5.96 4.36
CA ALA A 137 8.94 5.92 5.76
C ALA A 137 9.00 4.50 6.34
N SER A 138 8.17 3.57 5.86
CA SER A 138 8.17 2.16 6.30
C SER A 138 9.42 1.37 5.89
N ARG A 139 10.21 1.87 4.93
CA ARG A 139 11.40 1.19 4.45
C ARG A 139 12.58 1.43 5.39
N MET A 140 13.14 0.38 5.98
CA MET A 140 14.29 0.47 6.87
C MET A 140 15.61 0.46 6.08
N CYS A 141 15.79 1.43 5.15
CA CYS A 141 17.00 1.49 4.32
C CYS A 141 18.25 1.72 5.16
N PHE A 142 18.14 2.41 6.29
CA PHE A 142 19.22 2.62 7.27
C PHE A 142 19.77 1.32 7.89
N ALA A 143 19.02 0.23 7.86
CA ALA A 143 19.41 -1.08 8.39
C ALA A 143 19.37 -2.20 7.32
N CYS A 144 19.22 -1.85 6.04
CA CYS A 144 19.06 -2.83 4.96
C CYS A 144 20.42 -3.43 4.54
N PRO A 145 20.62 -4.74 4.60
CA PRO A 145 21.86 -5.37 4.17
C PRO A 145 22.14 -5.22 2.67
N ALA A 146 21.08 -5.01 1.85
CA ALA A 146 21.17 -4.77 0.41
C ALA A 146 21.20 -3.27 0.04
N GLU A 147 21.40 -2.36 1.00
CA GLU A 147 21.35 -0.91 0.75
C GLU A 147 22.29 -0.46 -0.37
N LYS A 148 23.53 -0.95 -0.37
CA LYS A 148 24.56 -0.61 -1.37
C LYS A 148 24.25 -1.15 -2.78
N GLN A 149 23.45 -2.21 -2.88
CA GLN A 149 23.07 -2.82 -4.16
C GLN A 149 21.72 -2.29 -4.67
N CYS A 150 21.03 -1.49 -3.86
CA CYS A 150 19.72 -0.96 -4.20
C CYS A 150 19.84 0.22 -5.16
N ASP A 151 19.07 0.17 -6.25
CA ASP A 151 19.03 1.18 -7.32
C ASP A 151 18.22 2.43 -6.98
N TRP A 152 17.59 2.49 -5.79
CA TRP A 152 16.90 3.69 -5.34
C TRP A 152 17.88 4.82 -5.09
N SER A 153 17.54 6.01 -5.53
CA SER A 153 18.31 7.22 -5.23
C SER A 153 18.31 7.52 -3.72
N LYS A 154 19.28 8.31 -3.25
CA LYS A 154 19.38 8.68 -1.83
C LYS A 154 18.12 9.38 -1.31
N GLU A 155 17.46 10.18 -2.15
CA GLU A 155 16.25 10.91 -1.81
C GLU A 155 15.03 9.97 -1.62
N LYS A 156 15.06 8.79 -2.25
CA LYS A 156 14.00 7.78 -2.10
C LYS A 156 14.24 6.82 -0.94
N LYS A 157 15.49 6.69 -0.51
CA LYS A 157 15.86 5.80 0.59
C LYS A 157 15.52 6.45 1.93
N ASN A 158 14.89 5.69 2.82
CA ASN A 158 14.69 6.09 4.20
C ASN A 158 15.97 5.73 5.00
N LEU A 159 16.93 6.65 5.04
CA LEU A 159 18.24 6.46 5.70
C LEU A 159 18.23 6.88 7.18
N GLU A 160 17.12 7.37 7.69
CA GLU A 160 16.91 7.79 9.07
C GLU A 160 15.59 7.23 9.58
N ILE A 161 15.45 7.07 10.90
CA ILE A 161 14.17 6.67 11.50
C ILE A 161 13.18 7.82 11.36
N LYS A 162 12.06 7.56 10.71
CA LYS A 162 10.94 8.49 10.49
C LYS A 162 9.63 7.80 10.80
N VAL A 163 8.70 8.54 11.32
CA VAL A 163 7.30 8.13 11.52
C VAL A 163 6.44 8.99 10.63
#